data_c3c36b3b7df329fcfa69bf7950f1e2ba
#
_entry.id   c3c36b3b7df329fcfa69bf7950f1e2ba
#
_cell.length_a   1.000
_cell.length_b   1.000
_cell.length_c   1.000
_cell.angle_alpha   90.00
_cell.angle_beta   90.00
_cell.angle_gamma   90.00
#
_symmetry.space_group_name_H-M   'P 1'
#
loop_
_entity.id
_entity.type
_entity.pdbx_description
1 polymer ?
#
loop_
_entity_poly.entity_id
_entity_poly.type
_entity_poly.pdbx_seq_one_letter_code
_entity_poly.pdbx_strand_id
1 'polypeptide(L)'
;MSLYQKIKSAITVRQVGEMYGMEPDRHGMVCCPFHSDSDPSMKLNDTYYYCFGCGANGDAIALPPPKRGLTDEQWADIAYCLRVLTDYLDLLHDWQERYKPATPEEPHDPRFEEALHTTETIEHLTDCVAFGTPQQKAAAAAQLLSGSYLLMLEERTDRLALAKCA
;
A
#
# COMPACT_ATOMS: atom_id res chain seq x y z
N MET A 1 -16.69 -0.94 8.34
CA MET A 1 -15.97 -1.58 7.20
C MET A 1 -14.59 -0.93 7.19
N SER A 2 -13.51 -1.72 7.33
CA SER A 2 -12.15 -1.15 7.35
C SER A 2 -11.79 -0.49 6.02
N LEU A 3 -10.78 0.39 6.02
CA LEU A 3 -10.26 0.99 4.77
C LEU A 3 -9.86 -0.10 3.78
N TYR A 4 -9.20 -1.14 4.27
CA TYR A 4 -8.81 -2.31 3.52
C TYR A 4 -9.97 -2.96 2.75
N GLN A 5 -11.11 -3.14 3.41
CA GLN A 5 -12.33 -3.68 2.77
C GLN A 5 -12.94 -2.70 1.78
N LYS A 6 -12.91 -1.39 2.08
CA LYS A 6 -13.40 -0.33 1.17
C LYS A 6 -12.58 -0.33 -0.14
N ILE A 7 -11.24 -0.38 -0.04
CA ILE A 7 -10.36 -0.43 -1.21
C ILE A 7 -10.64 -1.69 -2.04
N LYS A 8 -10.66 -2.87 -1.42
CA LYS A 8 -10.93 -4.14 -2.14
C LYS A 8 -12.29 -4.19 -2.83
N SER A 9 -13.28 -3.49 -2.31
CA SER A 9 -14.59 -3.41 -2.96
C SER A 9 -14.66 -2.37 -4.07
N ALA A 10 -13.77 -1.39 -4.08
CA ALA A 10 -13.78 -0.26 -5.00
C ALA A 10 -12.87 -0.44 -6.22
N ILE A 11 -11.81 -1.26 -6.11
CA ILE A 11 -10.81 -1.41 -7.17
C ILE A 11 -10.44 -2.89 -7.38
N THR A 12 -10.28 -3.29 -8.62
CA THR A 12 -9.81 -4.63 -8.99
C THR A 12 -8.29 -4.68 -9.09
N VAL A 13 -7.70 -5.88 -8.92
CA VAL A 13 -6.27 -6.12 -9.14
C VAL A 13 -5.85 -5.72 -10.57
N ARG A 14 -6.72 -5.97 -11.55
CA ARG A 14 -6.47 -5.57 -12.94
C ARG A 14 -6.36 -4.06 -13.09
N GLN A 15 -7.29 -3.30 -12.48
CA GLN A 15 -7.24 -1.83 -12.50
C GLN A 15 -5.97 -1.30 -11.82
N VAL A 16 -5.56 -1.88 -10.70
CA VAL A 16 -4.28 -1.52 -10.05
C VAL A 16 -3.09 -1.81 -10.96
N GLY A 17 -3.06 -2.97 -11.63
CA GLY A 17 -2.03 -3.30 -12.60
C GLY A 17 -1.97 -2.28 -13.74
N GLU A 18 -3.11 -1.89 -14.29
CA GLU A 18 -3.22 -0.87 -15.34
C GLU A 18 -2.73 0.51 -14.85
N MET A 19 -3.09 0.92 -13.63
CA MET A 19 -2.59 2.16 -12.99
C MET A 19 -1.07 2.14 -12.85
N TYR A 20 -0.47 0.99 -12.58
CA TYR A 20 0.98 0.81 -12.56
C TYR A 20 1.61 0.68 -13.97
N GLY A 21 0.80 0.80 -15.02
CA GLY A 21 1.24 0.68 -16.41
C GLY A 21 1.63 -0.75 -16.81
N MET A 22 1.08 -1.75 -16.14
CA MET A 22 1.10 -3.12 -16.62
C MET A 22 0.08 -3.23 -17.75
N GLU A 23 0.46 -3.88 -18.85
CA GLU A 23 -0.40 -4.08 -20.01
C GLU A 23 -0.79 -5.57 -20.10
N PRO A 24 -1.92 -5.97 -19.52
CA PRO A 24 -2.37 -7.36 -19.60
C PRO A 24 -2.68 -7.75 -21.04
N ASP A 25 -2.23 -8.92 -21.45
CA ASP A 25 -2.62 -9.51 -22.74
C ASP A 25 -4.11 -9.89 -22.75
N ARG A 26 -4.60 -10.44 -23.88
CA ARG A 26 -6.00 -10.90 -24.03
C ARG A 26 -6.44 -11.94 -23.00
N HIS A 27 -5.49 -12.59 -22.32
CA HIS A 27 -5.73 -13.58 -21.29
C HIS A 27 -5.57 -13.00 -19.86
N GLY A 28 -5.22 -11.72 -19.72
CA GLY A 28 -4.94 -11.06 -18.48
C GLY A 28 -3.58 -11.40 -17.88
N MET A 29 -2.63 -11.81 -18.73
CA MET A 29 -1.26 -12.13 -18.33
C MET A 29 -0.36 -10.92 -18.47
N VAL A 30 0.54 -10.73 -17.49
CA VAL A 30 1.57 -9.67 -17.46
C VAL A 30 2.91 -10.26 -17.03
N CYS A 31 3.99 -9.55 -17.31
CA CYS A 31 5.30 -9.88 -16.74
C CYS A 31 5.25 -9.65 -15.22
N CYS A 32 5.77 -10.60 -14.47
CA CYS A 32 5.74 -10.58 -13.00
C CYS A 32 6.72 -9.53 -12.45
N PRO A 33 6.32 -8.65 -11.53
CA PRO A 33 7.24 -7.70 -10.91
C PRO A 33 8.13 -8.31 -9.82
N PHE A 34 7.83 -9.53 -9.34
CA PHE A 34 8.54 -10.15 -8.22
C PHE A 34 9.80 -10.93 -8.63
N HIS A 35 9.97 -11.25 -9.91
CA HIS A 35 11.16 -11.90 -10.42
C HIS A 35 11.52 -11.38 -11.81
N SER A 36 12.70 -11.71 -12.29
CA SER A 36 13.08 -11.38 -13.66
C SER A 36 12.23 -12.21 -14.63
N ASP A 37 11.37 -11.53 -15.40
CA ASP A 37 10.36 -12.14 -16.25
C ASP A 37 10.40 -11.51 -17.64
N SER A 38 10.68 -12.31 -18.66
CA SER A 38 10.70 -11.90 -20.07
C SER A 38 9.41 -12.27 -20.81
N ASP A 39 8.70 -13.27 -20.30
CA ASP A 39 7.44 -13.76 -20.87
C ASP A 39 6.33 -13.64 -19.80
N PRO A 40 5.12 -13.16 -20.16
CA PRO A 40 4.05 -12.98 -19.19
C PRO A 40 3.74 -14.24 -18.41
N SER A 41 4.04 -14.25 -17.11
CA SER A 41 3.86 -15.39 -16.23
C SER A 41 2.91 -15.13 -15.06
N MET A 42 2.45 -13.89 -14.87
CA MET A 42 1.51 -13.53 -13.80
C MET A 42 0.13 -13.21 -14.37
N LYS A 43 -0.89 -13.85 -13.79
CA LYS A 43 -2.31 -13.61 -14.09
C LYS A 43 -2.87 -12.53 -13.18
N LEU A 44 -3.46 -11.49 -13.77
CA LEU A 44 -4.27 -10.50 -13.04
C LEU A 44 -5.76 -10.88 -13.20
N ASN A 45 -6.39 -11.28 -12.09
CA ASN A 45 -7.84 -11.46 -11.98
C ASN A 45 -8.47 -10.22 -11.35
N ASP A 46 -9.77 -10.19 -11.17
CA ASP A 46 -10.43 -9.04 -10.56
C ASP A 46 -10.11 -8.91 -9.06
N THR A 47 -10.03 -10.03 -8.34
CA THR A 47 -9.87 -10.06 -6.88
C THR A 47 -8.48 -10.48 -6.40
N TYR A 48 -7.68 -11.12 -7.24
CA TYR A 48 -6.34 -11.60 -6.89
C TYR A 48 -5.43 -11.67 -8.11
N TYR A 49 -4.12 -11.65 -7.86
CA TYR A 49 -3.11 -12.03 -8.85
C TYR A 49 -2.43 -13.34 -8.43
N TYR A 50 -1.90 -14.04 -9.43
CA TYR A 50 -1.08 -15.24 -9.21
C TYR A 50 -0.01 -15.34 -10.29
N CYS A 51 1.25 -15.53 -9.88
CA CYS A 51 2.37 -15.77 -10.79
C CYS A 51 2.67 -17.27 -10.88
N PHE A 52 2.63 -17.81 -12.09
CA PHE A 52 2.94 -19.22 -12.35
C PHE A 52 4.45 -19.49 -12.34
N GLY A 53 5.30 -18.45 -12.50
CA GLY A 53 6.76 -18.59 -12.48
C GLY A 53 7.33 -18.66 -11.06
N CYS A 54 6.91 -17.77 -10.15
CA CYS A 54 7.48 -17.69 -8.79
C CYS A 54 6.50 -17.99 -7.65
N GLY A 55 5.21 -18.24 -7.96
CA GLY A 55 4.19 -18.51 -6.96
C GLY A 55 3.69 -17.29 -6.18
N ALA A 56 4.17 -16.09 -6.50
CA ALA A 56 3.70 -14.85 -5.87
C ALA A 56 2.19 -14.67 -6.10
N ASN A 57 1.48 -14.33 -5.05
CA ASN A 57 0.03 -14.13 -5.09
C ASN A 57 -0.39 -13.06 -4.08
N GLY A 58 -1.56 -12.48 -4.30
CA GLY A 58 -2.10 -11.45 -3.43
C GLY A 58 -3.32 -10.77 -4.03
N ASP A 59 -3.77 -9.72 -3.40
CA ASP A 59 -4.90 -8.90 -3.83
C ASP A 59 -4.47 -7.53 -4.38
N ALA A 60 -5.44 -6.63 -4.58
CA ALA A 60 -5.19 -5.30 -5.13
C ALA A 60 -4.23 -4.45 -4.28
N ILE A 61 -4.20 -4.64 -2.97
CA ILE A 61 -3.35 -3.87 -2.05
C ILE A 61 -1.93 -4.45 -2.01
N ALA A 62 -1.83 -5.77 -2.15
CA ALA A 62 -0.55 -6.48 -2.12
C ALA A 62 0.21 -6.44 -3.46
N LEU A 63 -0.39 -5.89 -4.55
CA LEU A 63 0.27 -5.78 -5.84
C LEU A 63 1.23 -4.59 -5.84
N PRO A 64 2.55 -4.81 -5.86
CA PRO A 64 3.51 -3.72 -5.89
C PRO A 64 3.64 -3.13 -7.30
N PRO A 65 4.13 -1.89 -7.43
CA PRO A 65 4.46 -1.31 -8.72
C PRO A 65 5.60 -2.10 -9.40
N PRO A 66 5.63 -2.15 -10.73
CA PRO A 66 6.70 -2.85 -11.46
C PRO A 66 8.07 -2.18 -11.28
N LYS A 67 9.13 -2.97 -11.38
CA LYS A 67 10.53 -2.54 -11.17
C LYS A 67 11.06 -1.51 -12.19
N ARG A 68 10.32 -1.09 -13.17
CA ARG A 68 10.76 -0.26 -14.29
C ARG A 68 11.73 0.86 -13.87
N GLY A 69 12.99 0.75 -14.30
CA GLY A 69 14.04 1.74 -14.00
C GLY A 69 14.57 1.75 -12.55
N LEU A 70 14.23 0.73 -11.76
CA LEU A 70 14.69 0.54 -10.39
C LEU A 70 15.64 -0.64 -10.29
N THR A 71 16.62 -0.56 -9.38
CA THR A 71 17.42 -1.72 -8.97
C THR A 71 16.58 -2.68 -8.13
N ASP A 72 17.03 -3.93 -7.97
CA ASP A 72 16.35 -4.91 -7.13
C ASP A 72 16.24 -4.46 -5.67
N GLU A 73 17.28 -3.80 -5.15
CA GLU A 73 17.29 -3.24 -3.80
C GLU A 73 16.27 -2.11 -3.65
N GLN A 74 16.29 -1.12 -4.54
CA GLN A 74 15.32 -0.03 -4.53
C GLN A 74 13.88 -0.51 -4.63
N TRP A 75 13.65 -1.54 -5.44
CA TRP A 75 12.31 -2.11 -5.57
C TRP A 75 11.86 -2.84 -4.29
N ALA A 76 12.75 -3.57 -3.62
CA ALA A 76 12.47 -4.22 -2.35
C ALA A 76 12.12 -3.18 -1.26
N ASP A 77 12.86 -2.08 -1.20
CA ASP A 77 12.61 -0.96 -0.29
C ASP A 77 11.22 -0.36 -0.52
N ILE A 78 10.84 -0.11 -1.80
CA ILE A 78 9.52 0.42 -2.16
C ILE A 78 8.41 -0.54 -1.76
N ALA A 79 8.56 -1.83 -2.04
CA ALA A 79 7.57 -2.84 -1.68
C ALA A 79 7.38 -2.93 -0.16
N TYR A 80 8.47 -2.85 0.61
CA TYR A 80 8.43 -2.79 2.07
C TYR A 80 7.72 -1.53 2.56
N CYS A 81 8.07 -0.35 2.03
CA CYS A 81 7.43 0.92 2.37
C CYS A 81 5.92 0.89 2.13
N LEU A 82 5.49 0.42 0.95
CA LEU A 82 4.07 0.33 0.61
C LEU A 82 3.31 -0.56 1.59
N ARG A 83 3.87 -1.73 1.93
CA ARG A 83 3.24 -2.64 2.88
C ARG A 83 3.02 -1.97 4.23
N VAL A 84 4.08 -1.40 4.83
CA VAL A 84 4.01 -0.78 6.16
C VAL A 84 3.07 0.42 6.18
N LEU A 85 3.14 1.28 5.17
CA LEU A 85 2.27 2.46 5.07
C LEU A 85 0.80 2.06 4.92
N THR A 86 0.50 1.05 4.11
CA THR A 86 -0.88 0.59 3.88
C THR A 86 -1.47 -0.05 5.15
N ASP A 87 -0.70 -0.90 5.83
CA ASP A 87 -1.10 -1.52 7.09
C ASP A 87 -1.41 -0.46 8.17
N TYR A 88 -0.59 0.59 8.23
CA TYR A 88 -0.80 1.67 9.18
C TYR A 88 -1.99 2.56 8.84
N LEU A 89 -2.23 2.85 7.56
CA LEU A 89 -3.41 3.60 7.11
C LEU A 89 -4.72 2.92 7.51
N ASP A 90 -4.82 1.61 7.37
CA ASP A 90 -6.02 0.86 7.74
C ASP A 90 -6.37 1.06 9.24
N LEU A 91 -5.36 1.07 10.09
CA LEU A 91 -5.53 1.30 11.53
C LEU A 91 -5.89 2.74 11.86
N LEU A 92 -5.29 3.72 11.19
CA LEU A 92 -5.62 5.13 11.38
C LEU A 92 -7.06 5.44 11.01
N HIS A 93 -7.56 4.86 9.92
CA HIS A 93 -8.96 5.01 9.54
C HIS A 93 -9.93 4.43 10.57
N ASP A 94 -9.60 3.27 11.15
CA ASP A 94 -10.36 2.70 12.25
C ASP A 94 -10.39 3.62 13.49
N TRP A 95 -9.27 4.29 13.76
CA TRP A 95 -9.17 5.25 14.86
C TRP A 95 -9.96 6.52 14.59
N GLN A 96 -9.90 7.07 13.37
CA GLN A 96 -10.70 8.21 12.97
C GLN A 96 -12.20 7.95 13.15
N GLU A 97 -12.70 6.80 12.68
CA GLU A 97 -14.12 6.44 12.83
C GLU A 97 -14.52 6.30 14.33
N ARG A 98 -13.59 5.85 15.18
CA ARG A 98 -13.84 5.67 16.61
C ARG A 98 -13.94 6.98 17.38
N TYR A 99 -13.14 7.98 17.03
CA TYR A 99 -13.06 9.27 17.72
C TYR A 99 -13.69 10.43 16.96
N LYS A 100 -14.38 10.14 15.87
CA LYS A 100 -15.11 11.11 15.08
C LYS A 100 -16.19 11.79 15.91
N PRO A 101 -16.26 13.14 15.90
CA PRO A 101 -17.32 13.87 16.61
C PRO A 101 -18.70 13.49 16.05
N ALA A 102 -19.70 13.36 16.92
CA ALA A 102 -21.06 13.01 16.53
C ALA A 102 -21.74 14.17 15.78
N THR A 103 -21.39 15.41 16.12
CA THR A 103 -21.86 16.63 15.43
C THR A 103 -20.69 17.57 15.12
N PRO A 104 -20.80 18.44 14.09
CA PRO A 104 -19.74 19.41 13.77
C PRO A 104 -19.44 20.43 14.88
N GLU A 105 -20.38 20.65 15.78
CA GLU A 105 -20.28 21.60 16.89
C GLU A 105 -19.61 21.00 18.15
N GLU A 106 -19.45 19.67 18.20
CA GLU A 106 -18.75 19.02 19.31
C GLU A 106 -17.25 19.33 19.25
N PRO A 107 -16.58 19.54 20.40
CA PRO A 107 -15.13 19.66 20.44
C PRO A 107 -14.48 18.40 19.86
N HIS A 108 -13.52 18.58 18.95
CA HIS A 108 -12.77 17.46 18.38
C HIS A 108 -11.91 16.80 19.46
N ASP A 109 -11.94 15.46 19.51
CA ASP A 109 -11.03 14.71 20.36
C ASP A 109 -9.60 14.88 19.80
N PRO A 110 -8.60 15.25 20.63
CA PRO A 110 -7.22 15.41 20.16
C PRO A 110 -6.67 14.17 19.43
N ARG A 111 -7.15 12.98 19.77
CA ARG A 111 -6.77 11.71 19.09
C ARG A 111 -7.32 11.64 17.69
N PHE A 112 -8.51 12.20 17.44
CA PHE A 112 -9.07 12.31 16.09
C PHE A 112 -8.24 13.25 15.23
N GLU A 113 -7.87 14.43 15.74
CA GLU A 113 -7.03 15.40 15.03
C GLU A 113 -5.64 14.84 14.72
N GLU A 114 -5.01 14.16 15.69
CA GLU A 114 -3.72 13.50 15.48
C GLU A 114 -3.82 12.40 14.41
N ALA A 115 -4.86 11.58 14.44
CA ALA A 115 -5.10 10.54 13.46
C ALA A 115 -5.34 11.13 12.06
N LEU A 116 -6.11 12.22 11.95
CA LEU A 116 -6.37 12.90 10.69
C LEU A 116 -5.08 13.43 10.06
N HIS A 117 -4.29 14.20 10.83
CA HIS A 117 -3.02 14.74 10.35
C HIS A 117 -2.02 13.65 9.95
N THR A 118 -1.97 12.57 10.72
CA THR A 118 -1.08 11.43 10.40
C THR A 118 -1.55 10.72 9.14
N THR A 119 -2.87 10.55 8.95
CA THR A 119 -3.44 9.94 7.73
C THR A 119 -3.05 10.73 6.48
N GLU A 120 -3.24 12.04 6.47
CA GLU A 120 -2.87 12.90 5.33
C GLU A 120 -1.39 12.75 4.96
N THR A 121 -0.52 12.68 5.96
CA THR A 121 0.93 12.48 5.75
C THR A 121 1.23 11.11 5.14
N ILE A 122 0.62 10.05 5.67
CA ILE A 122 0.83 8.68 5.19
C ILE A 122 0.26 8.48 3.78
N GLU A 123 -0.92 9.04 3.48
CA GLU A 123 -1.51 9.00 2.14
C GLU A 123 -0.57 9.66 1.13
N HIS A 124 -0.05 10.84 1.44
CA HIS A 124 0.92 11.51 0.57
C HIS A 124 2.19 10.67 0.32
N LEU A 125 2.76 10.06 1.36
CA LEU A 125 3.93 9.18 1.23
C LEU A 125 3.62 7.93 0.42
N THR A 126 2.43 7.35 0.61
CA THR A 126 1.97 6.18 -0.14
C THR A 126 1.84 6.52 -1.63
N ASP A 127 1.27 7.67 -1.98
CA ASP A 127 1.17 8.14 -3.36
C ASP A 127 2.54 8.32 -3.99
N CYS A 128 3.49 8.92 -3.27
CA CYS A 128 4.85 9.10 -3.77
C CYS A 128 5.54 7.77 -4.11
N VAL A 129 5.43 6.76 -3.25
CA VAL A 129 6.07 5.45 -3.50
C VAL A 129 5.30 4.59 -4.49
N ALA A 130 3.97 4.72 -4.58
CA ALA A 130 3.15 3.93 -5.49
C ALA A 130 3.21 4.47 -6.93
N PHE A 131 2.97 5.77 -7.11
CA PHE A 131 2.69 6.39 -8.41
C PHE A 131 3.77 7.34 -8.93
N GLY A 132 4.79 7.67 -8.12
CA GLY A 132 5.90 8.53 -8.52
C GLY A 132 6.74 7.94 -9.66
N THR A 133 7.58 8.77 -10.28
CA THR A 133 8.62 8.30 -11.20
C THR A 133 9.62 7.39 -10.46
N PRO A 134 10.41 6.54 -11.16
CA PRO A 134 11.42 5.70 -10.52
C PRO A 134 12.35 6.45 -9.59
N GLN A 135 12.75 7.67 -9.97
CA GLN A 135 13.61 8.53 -9.15
C GLN A 135 12.88 9.04 -7.89
N GLN A 136 11.62 9.44 -8.01
CA GLN A 136 10.80 9.88 -6.88
C GLN A 136 10.51 8.73 -5.91
N LYS A 137 10.18 7.55 -6.44
CA LYS A 137 9.99 6.33 -5.64
C LYS A 137 11.22 5.98 -4.83
N ALA A 138 12.39 5.93 -5.48
CA ALA A 138 13.65 5.61 -4.82
C ALA A 138 14.03 6.66 -3.75
N ALA A 139 13.83 7.95 -4.04
CA ALA A 139 14.10 9.02 -3.10
C ALA A 139 13.17 8.98 -1.89
N ALA A 140 11.86 8.77 -2.10
CA ALA A 140 10.89 8.66 -1.02
C ALA A 140 11.16 7.44 -0.13
N ALA A 141 11.45 6.27 -0.73
CA ALA A 141 11.81 5.07 0.00
C ALA A 141 13.08 5.27 0.82
N ALA A 142 14.14 5.85 0.25
CA ALA A 142 15.37 6.14 0.97
C ALA A 142 15.15 7.11 2.15
N GLN A 143 14.30 8.12 1.99
CA GLN A 143 13.95 9.04 3.06
C GLN A 143 13.20 8.35 4.19
N LEU A 144 12.22 7.51 3.88
CA LEU A 144 11.45 6.75 4.86
C LEU A 144 12.33 5.78 5.66
N LEU A 145 13.24 5.07 4.99
CA LEU A 145 14.12 4.09 5.61
C LEU A 145 15.24 4.73 6.44
N SER A 146 15.76 5.90 6.02
CA SER A 146 16.89 6.57 6.69
C SER A 146 16.60 7.00 8.13
N GLY A 147 15.35 7.34 8.44
CA GLY A 147 14.94 7.81 9.77
C GLY A 147 14.38 6.73 10.69
N SER A 148 14.44 5.47 10.32
CA SER A 148 13.73 4.36 11.01
C SER A 148 12.21 4.61 11.14
N TYR A 149 11.67 5.48 10.29
CA TYR A 149 10.27 5.90 10.37
C TYR A 149 9.32 4.72 10.14
N LEU A 150 9.61 3.89 9.14
CA LEU A 150 8.80 2.70 8.87
C LEU A 150 8.84 1.68 9.99
N LEU A 151 9.97 1.49 10.64
CA LEU A 151 10.07 0.61 11.82
C LEU A 151 9.19 1.12 12.96
N MET A 152 9.18 2.44 13.18
CA MET A 152 8.30 3.06 14.17
C MET A 152 6.82 2.86 13.82
N LEU A 153 6.44 2.98 12.56
CA LEU A 153 5.07 2.73 12.11
C LEU A 153 4.69 1.24 12.27
N GLU A 154 5.59 0.33 11.94
CA GLU A 154 5.38 -1.12 12.11
C GLU A 154 5.16 -1.48 13.59
N GLU A 155 5.97 -0.96 14.52
CA GLU A 155 5.78 -1.13 15.95
C GLU A 155 4.44 -0.55 16.45
N ARG A 156 4.02 0.60 15.92
CA ARG A 156 2.72 1.21 16.25
C ARG A 156 1.58 0.38 15.71
N THR A 157 1.70 -0.16 14.50
CA THR A 157 0.74 -1.07 13.89
C THR A 157 0.49 -2.29 14.78
N ASP A 158 1.55 -2.93 15.24
CA ASP A 158 1.47 -4.09 16.13
C ASP A 158 0.77 -3.76 17.45
N ARG A 159 1.09 -2.62 18.06
CA ARG A 159 0.45 -2.18 19.30
C ARG A 159 -1.05 -1.89 19.13
N LEU A 160 -1.44 -1.26 18.02
CA LEU A 160 -2.83 -0.95 17.71
C LEU A 160 -3.63 -2.22 17.38
N ALA A 161 -3.03 -3.18 16.67
CA ALA A 161 -3.64 -4.47 16.40
C ALA A 161 -3.88 -5.27 17.69
N LEU A 162 -2.93 -5.27 18.61
CA LEU A 162 -3.07 -5.91 19.94
C LEU A 162 -4.17 -5.25 20.77
N ALA A 163 -4.28 -3.93 20.75
CA ALA A 163 -5.34 -3.19 21.46
C ALA A 163 -6.75 -3.44 20.88
N LYS A 164 -6.86 -3.91 19.64
CA LYS A 164 -8.11 -4.27 18.97
C LYS A 164 -8.65 -5.62 19.43
N CYS A 165 -7.77 -6.48 19.94
CA CYS A 165 -8.09 -7.85 20.41
C CYS A 165 -8.40 -7.89 21.94
N ALA A 166 -8.23 -6.81 22.67
CA ALA A 166 -8.53 -6.66 24.09
C ALA A 166 -9.86 -5.94 24.32
#